data_857a484804d8dcfdf32d302dac11fb86
#
_entry.id   857a484804d8dcfdf32d302dac11fb86
#
_cell.length_a   1.000
_cell.length_b   1.000
_cell.length_c   1.000
_cell.angle_alpha   90.00
_cell.angle_beta   90.00
_cell.angle_gamma   90.00
#
_symmetry.space_group_name_H-M   'P 1'
#
loop_
_entity.id
_entity.type
_entity.pdbx_description
1 polymer ?
#
loop_
_entity_poly.entity_id
_entity_poly.type
_entity_poly.pdbx_seq_one_letter_code
_entity_poly.pdbx_strand_id
1 'polypeptide(L)'
;MAELVPTGIPRLDEALIEGKGVARGSSVLIEGTSGAGKELLAKQFAASGIGTENVVYFSTDETSSELVETFEHYNWPTDMRIVNVGTQYFEKVLARELQASRFKQEGLSVSELRNVGAYGATQDQINFVSDMTYEISKLRAPFRVVIDSLDFFLQYYSAAEVLSAMRTIKEYAQANGGVVLYTLSEGAHDSRVHSQICAIADVIIELEVG
;
A
#
# COMPACT_ATOMS: atom_id res chain seq x y z
N MET A 1 14.96 6.09 24.50
CA MET A 1 15.26 5.15 23.41
C MET A 1 13.99 4.96 22.63
N ALA A 2 14.05 4.90 21.30
CA ALA A 2 12.87 4.59 20.50
C ALA A 2 12.39 3.16 20.82
N GLU A 3 11.08 2.96 20.89
CA GLU A 3 10.50 1.63 21.00
C GLU A 3 10.83 0.84 19.74
N LEU A 4 11.25 -0.42 19.87
CA LEU A 4 11.56 -1.30 18.76
C LEU A 4 10.36 -2.20 18.45
N VAL A 5 10.11 -2.39 17.15
CA VAL A 5 8.96 -3.12 16.61
C VAL A 5 9.49 -4.31 15.84
N PRO A 6 9.10 -5.54 16.20
CA PRO A 6 9.54 -6.73 15.48
C PRO A 6 8.93 -6.78 14.08
N THR A 7 9.72 -7.26 13.11
CA THR A 7 9.22 -7.51 11.75
C THR A 7 8.40 -8.80 11.67
N GLY A 8 8.50 -9.65 12.68
CA GLY A 8 7.92 -10.98 12.69
C GLY A 8 8.79 -12.04 12.02
N ILE A 9 9.98 -11.66 11.58
CA ILE A 9 10.96 -12.58 10.97
C ILE A 9 12.19 -12.59 11.87
N PRO A 10 12.39 -13.63 12.71
CA PRO A 10 13.40 -13.63 13.75
C PRO A 10 14.81 -13.33 13.24
N ARG A 11 15.23 -13.93 12.13
CA ARG A 11 16.55 -13.70 11.54
C ARG A 11 16.74 -12.27 11.02
N LEU A 12 15.68 -11.66 10.52
CA LEU A 12 15.72 -10.25 10.11
C LEU A 12 15.76 -9.34 11.32
N ASP A 13 14.97 -9.63 12.34
CA ASP A 13 14.96 -8.86 13.58
C ASP A 13 16.35 -8.89 14.27
N GLU A 14 17.04 -10.05 14.26
CA GLU A 14 18.41 -10.21 14.77
C GLU A 14 19.43 -9.34 14.01
N ALA A 15 19.21 -9.12 12.72
CA ALA A 15 20.09 -8.29 11.87
C ALA A 15 19.81 -6.79 11.99
N LEU A 16 18.65 -6.41 12.52
CA LEU A 16 18.21 -5.03 12.67
C LEU A 16 18.63 -4.42 14.04
N ILE A 17 18.07 -3.26 14.37
CA ILE A 17 18.47 -2.48 15.55
C ILE A 17 18.38 -3.31 16.84
N GLU A 18 19.47 -3.45 17.56
CA GLU A 18 19.57 -4.18 18.82
C GLU A 18 19.06 -5.64 18.77
N GLY A 19 18.95 -6.23 17.57
CA GLY A 19 18.39 -7.57 17.40
C GLY A 19 16.89 -7.68 17.67
N LYS A 20 16.13 -6.58 17.53
CA LYS A 20 14.71 -6.51 17.93
C LYS A 20 13.77 -5.94 16.86
N GLY A 21 14.27 -5.70 15.66
CA GLY A 21 13.46 -5.18 14.57
C GLY A 21 13.74 -3.72 14.23
N VAL A 22 12.69 -2.96 13.86
CA VAL A 22 12.80 -1.57 13.41
C VAL A 22 12.33 -0.59 14.50
N ALA A 23 12.81 0.64 14.45
CA ALA A 23 12.33 1.66 15.36
C ALA A 23 10.87 2.04 15.06
N ARG A 24 10.08 2.25 16.11
CA ARG A 24 8.73 2.82 15.95
C ARG A 24 8.83 4.21 15.32
N GLY A 25 7.96 4.50 14.36
CA GLY A 25 8.05 5.68 13.51
C GLY A 25 8.78 5.44 12.18
N SER A 26 9.40 4.26 12.00
CA SER A 26 10.11 3.95 10.76
C SER A 26 9.20 3.65 9.59
N SER A 27 9.69 3.99 8.40
CA SER A 27 9.19 3.49 7.12
C SER A 27 10.14 2.44 6.57
N VAL A 28 9.60 1.28 6.20
CA VAL A 28 10.32 0.12 5.69
C VAL A 28 9.95 -0.09 4.23
N LEU A 29 10.93 -0.24 3.36
CA LEU A 29 10.76 -0.65 1.98
C LEU A 29 11.25 -2.08 1.82
N ILE A 30 10.41 -2.94 1.25
CA ILE A 30 10.82 -4.27 0.79
C ILE A 30 10.78 -4.26 -0.74
N GLU A 31 11.92 -4.55 -1.34
CA GLU A 31 12.01 -4.66 -2.80
C GLU A 31 12.59 -6.01 -3.22
N GLY A 32 12.28 -6.41 -4.43
CA GLY A 32 12.76 -7.65 -5.02
C GLY A 32 12.09 -7.97 -6.33
N THR A 33 12.65 -8.91 -7.06
CA THR A 33 12.07 -9.42 -8.30
C THR A 33 10.77 -10.17 -8.05
N SER A 34 10.01 -10.42 -9.12
CA SER A 34 8.79 -11.25 -9.02
C SER A 34 9.13 -12.65 -8.49
N GLY A 35 8.38 -13.11 -7.50
CA GLY A 35 8.58 -14.41 -6.87
C GLY A 35 9.64 -14.42 -5.75
N ALA A 36 10.27 -13.29 -5.43
CA ALA A 36 11.23 -13.21 -4.33
C ALA A 36 10.60 -13.30 -2.94
N GLY A 37 9.27 -13.28 -2.84
CA GLY A 37 8.55 -13.45 -1.57
C GLY A 37 8.30 -12.16 -0.79
N LYS A 38 8.44 -10.99 -1.43
CA LYS A 38 8.21 -9.68 -0.78
C LYS A 38 6.80 -9.55 -0.21
N GLU A 39 5.80 -10.07 -0.93
CA GLU A 39 4.40 -10.06 -0.52
C GLU A 39 4.17 -10.92 0.73
N LEU A 40 4.82 -12.10 0.79
CA LEU A 40 4.72 -12.97 1.96
C LEU A 40 5.38 -12.35 3.18
N LEU A 41 6.52 -11.69 3.00
CA LEU A 41 7.23 -10.99 4.05
C LEU A 41 6.40 -9.79 4.57
N ALA A 42 5.73 -9.06 3.68
CA ALA A 42 4.82 -7.99 4.04
C ALA A 42 3.61 -8.49 4.87
N LYS A 43 3.05 -9.65 4.50
CA LYS A 43 1.97 -10.30 5.26
C LYS A 43 2.44 -10.76 6.63
N GLN A 44 3.63 -11.33 6.74
CA GLN A 44 4.20 -11.74 8.02
C GLN A 44 4.47 -10.53 8.93
N PHE A 45 4.95 -9.43 8.36
CA PHE A 45 5.10 -8.17 9.08
C PHE A 45 3.75 -7.67 9.63
N ALA A 46 2.68 -7.72 8.83
CA ALA A 46 1.33 -7.37 9.30
C ALA A 46 0.88 -8.29 10.44
N ALA A 47 1.01 -9.60 10.24
CA ALA A 47 0.60 -10.62 11.21
C ALA A 47 1.26 -10.43 12.58
N SER A 48 2.53 -10.03 12.61
CA SER A 48 3.27 -9.84 13.85
C SER A 48 2.77 -8.68 14.72
N GLY A 49 1.99 -7.77 14.17
CA GLY A 49 1.38 -6.65 14.89
C GLY A 49 -0.04 -6.93 15.40
N ILE A 50 -0.72 -7.94 14.84
CA ILE A 50 -2.12 -8.21 15.20
C ILE A 50 -2.22 -8.63 16.66
N GLY A 51 -3.21 -8.05 17.35
CA GLY A 51 -3.44 -8.27 18.77
C GLY A 51 -2.71 -7.28 19.71
N THR A 52 -1.68 -6.60 19.23
CA THR A 52 -0.95 -5.57 20.00
C THR A 52 -0.99 -4.19 19.37
N GLU A 53 -1.23 -4.12 18.07
CA GLU A 53 -1.26 -2.88 17.28
C GLU A 53 -2.54 -2.82 16.42
N ASN A 54 -2.93 -1.61 16.03
CA ASN A 54 -3.96 -1.40 15.01
C ASN A 54 -3.33 -1.67 13.63
N VAL A 55 -3.63 -2.80 13.02
CA VAL A 55 -3.05 -3.22 11.74
C VAL A 55 -3.97 -2.89 10.58
N VAL A 56 -3.44 -2.22 9.56
CA VAL A 56 -4.14 -1.96 8.30
C VAL A 56 -3.28 -2.44 7.13
N TYR A 57 -3.89 -3.23 6.27
CA TYR A 57 -3.27 -3.76 5.06
C TYR A 57 -3.98 -3.21 3.81
N PHE A 58 -3.26 -2.42 3.03
CA PHE A 58 -3.70 -1.97 1.71
C PHE A 58 -3.22 -2.96 0.66
N SER A 59 -4.14 -3.72 0.09
CA SER A 59 -3.87 -4.69 -0.98
C SER A 59 -4.21 -4.08 -2.34
N THR A 60 -3.31 -4.21 -3.30
CA THR A 60 -3.52 -3.72 -4.68
C THR A 60 -3.79 -4.84 -5.68
N ASP A 61 -3.24 -6.02 -5.45
CA ASP A 61 -3.26 -7.12 -6.41
C ASP A 61 -4.08 -8.35 -5.96
N GLU A 62 -4.27 -8.52 -4.66
CA GLU A 62 -5.02 -9.65 -4.09
C GLU A 62 -6.37 -9.21 -3.54
N THR A 63 -7.36 -10.07 -3.63
CA THR A 63 -8.65 -9.90 -2.97
C THR A 63 -8.52 -10.06 -1.45
N SER A 64 -9.48 -9.55 -0.69
CA SER A 64 -9.48 -9.72 0.76
C SER A 64 -9.57 -11.20 1.19
N SER A 65 -10.27 -12.04 0.41
CA SER A 65 -10.38 -13.48 0.67
C SER A 65 -9.04 -14.19 0.47
N GLU A 66 -8.34 -13.95 -0.64
CA GLU A 66 -7.02 -14.54 -0.91
C GLU A 66 -5.99 -14.15 0.17
N LEU A 67 -6.04 -12.90 0.61
CA LEU A 67 -5.17 -12.43 1.67
C LEU A 67 -5.47 -13.15 2.99
N VAL A 68 -6.73 -13.29 3.38
CA VAL A 68 -7.15 -14.02 4.59
C VAL A 68 -6.77 -15.50 4.50
N GLU A 69 -7.01 -16.16 3.36
CA GLU A 69 -6.61 -17.56 3.13
C GLU A 69 -5.10 -17.77 3.33
N THR A 70 -4.27 -16.81 2.91
CA THR A 70 -2.83 -16.86 3.16
C THR A 70 -2.51 -16.81 4.65
N PHE A 71 -3.15 -15.91 5.40
CA PHE A 71 -2.96 -15.81 6.85
C PHE A 71 -3.39 -17.09 7.57
N GLU A 72 -4.53 -17.66 7.19
CA GLU A 72 -5.03 -18.93 7.75
C GLU A 72 -4.09 -20.11 7.43
N HIS A 73 -3.55 -20.15 6.20
CA HIS A 73 -2.59 -21.18 5.80
C HIS A 73 -1.34 -21.21 6.69
N TYR A 74 -0.86 -20.05 7.09
CA TYR A 74 0.31 -19.91 7.97
C TYR A 74 -0.06 -19.90 9.47
N ASN A 75 -1.33 -20.09 9.82
CA ASN A 75 -1.85 -19.97 11.19
C ASN A 75 -1.55 -18.58 11.81
N TRP A 76 -1.57 -17.54 11.01
CA TRP A 76 -1.45 -16.16 11.48
C TRP A 76 -2.82 -15.60 11.88
N PRO A 77 -2.87 -14.68 12.85
CA PRO A 77 -4.12 -14.00 13.19
C PRO A 77 -4.63 -13.15 12.03
N THR A 78 -5.95 -13.01 11.90
CA THR A 78 -6.62 -12.32 10.78
C THR A 78 -7.35 -11.04 11.21
N ASP A 79 -7.32 -10.67 12.50
CA ASP A 79 -8.01 -9.49 13.03
C ASP A 79 -7.27 -8.20 12.66
N MET A 80 -7.36 -7.83 11.40
CA MET A 80 -6.81 -6.60 10.84
C MET A 80 -7.80 -5.95 9.87
N ARG A 81 -7.61 -4.67 9.62
CA ARG A 81 -8.37 -3.97 8.59
C ARG A 81 -7.70 -4.16 7.23
N ILE A 82 -8.45 -4.73 6.28
CA ILE A 82 -8.03 -4.87 4.89
C ILE A 82 -8.71 -3.79 4.05
N VAL A 83 -7.94 -3.06 3.27
CA VAL A 83 -8.42 -2.09 2.27
C VAL A 83 -7.98 -2.59 0.90
N ASN A 84 -8.92 -3.15 0.15
CA ASN A 84 -8.64 -3.66 -1.19
C ASN A 84 -8.72 -2.53 -2.23
N VAL A 85 -7.58 -1.91 -2.50
CA VAL A 85 -7.47 -0.78 -3.43
C VAL A 85 -7.68 -1.23 -4.88
N GLY A 86 -7.10 -2.36 -5.26
CA GLY A 86 -7.21 -2.90 -6.63
C GLY A 86 -8.65 -3.23 -7.02
N THR A 87 -9.37 -3.94 -6.15
CA THR A 87 -10.80 -4.24 -6.38
C THR A 87 -11.62 -2.96 -6.48
N GLN A 88 -11.45 -2.01 -5.56
CA GLN A 88 -12.18 -0.74 -5.58
C GLN A 88 -11.89 0.07 -6.83
N TYR A 89 -10.65 0.10 -7.28
CA TYR A 89 -10.26 0.77 -8.53
C TYR A 89 -10.96 0.13 -9.72
N PHE A 90 -10.88 -1.20 -9.83
CA PHE A 90 -11.47 -1.95 -10.94
C PHE A 90 -12.99 -1.76 -11.00
N GLU A 91 -13.69 -1.87 -9.88
CA GLU A 91 -15.15 -1.66 -9.81
C GLU A 91 -15.54 -0.25 -10.28
N LYS A 92 -14.80 0.76 -9.87
CA LYS A 92 -15.05 2.15 -10.26
C LYS A 92 -14.75 2.41 -11.75
N VAL A 93 -13.69 1.82 -12.30
CA VAL A 93 -13.38 1.88 -13.74
C VAL A 93 -14.45 1.18 -14.54
N LEU A 94 -14.83 -0.04 -14.15
CA LEU A 94 -15.88 -0.82 -14.81
C LEU A 94 -17.23 -0.10 -14.77
N ALA A 95 -17.60 0.48 -13.64
CA ALA A 95 -18.84 1.25 -13.52
C ALA A 95 -18.88 2.43 -14.50
N ARG A 96 -17.76 3.14 -14.70
CA ARG A 96 -17.64 4.23 -15.68
C ARG A 96 -17.78 3.72 -17.12
N GLU A 97 -17.11 2.62 -17.45
CA GLU A 97 -17.19 2.03 -18.79
C GLU A 97 -18.61 1.54 -19.13
N LEU A 98 -19.26 0.91 -18.17
CA LEU A 98 -20.65 0.48 -18.32
C LEU A 98 -21.61 1.67 -18.51
N GLN A 99 -21.41 2.74 -17.75
CA GLN A 99 -22.19 3.96 -17.89
C GLN A 99 -21.97 4.61 -19.26
N ALA A 100 -20.71 4.74 -19.71
CA ALA A 100 -20.38 5.25 -21.03
C ALA A 100 -20.97 4.38 -22.16
N SER A 101 -20.97 3.06 -22.01
CA SER A 101 -21.56 2.11 -22.96
C SER A 101 -23.07 2.28 -23.05
N ARG A 102 -23.77 2.43 -21.94
CA ARG A 102 -25.23 2.68 -21.91
C ARG A 102 -25.58 3.98 -22.65
N PHE A 103 -24.88 5.06 -22.38
CA PHE A 103 -25.11 6.33 -23.07
C PHE A 103 -24.88 6.25 -24.57
N LYS A 104 -23.88 5.47 -25.03
CA LYS A 104 -23.67 5.22 -26.47
C LYS A 104 -24.82 4.43 -27.08
N GLN A 105 -25.36 3.44 -26.36
CA GLN A 105 -26.53 2.67 -26.82
C GLN A 105 -27.83 3.52 -26.90
N GLU A 106 -27.96 4.54 -26.05
CA GLU A 106 -29.03 5.51 -26.02
C GLU A 106 -28.89 6.60 -27.11
N GLY A 107 -27.81 6.53 -27.91
CA GLY A 107 -27.59 7.42 -29.07
C GLY A 107 -27.02 8.79 -28.70
N LEU A 108 -26.53 8.97 -27.46
CA LEU A 108 -25.90 10.21 -27.04
C LEU A 108 -24.49 10.36 -27.65
N SER A 109 -24.23 11.50 -28.24
CA SER A 109 -22.90 11.84 -28.77
C SER A 109 -21.91 12.14 -27.66
N VAL A 110 -20.60 12.00 -27.97
CA VAL A 110 -19.50 12.34 -27.02
C VAL A 110 -19.59 13.77 -26.50
N SER A 111 -20.12 14.70 -27.31
CA SER A 111 -20.32 16.10 -26.92
C SER A 111 -21.46 16.27 -25.91
N GLU A 112 -22.53 15.51 -26.06
CA GLU A 112 -23.65 15.50 -25.10
C GLU A 112 -23.24 14.84 -23.79
N LEU A 113 -22.43 13.79 -23.83
CA LEU A 113 -21.87 13.14 -22.65
C LEU A 113 -20.98 14.08 -21.81
N ARG A 114 -20.23 14.98 -22.46
CA ARG A 114 -19.48 16.04 -21.77
C ARG A 114 -20.40 17.01 -21.04
N ASN A 115 -21.52 17.36 -21.61
CA ASN A 115 -22.47 18.34 -21.05
C ASN A 115 -23.31 17.75 -19.89
N VAL A 116 -23.52 16.44 -19.87
CA VAL A 116 -24.28 15.74 -18.79
C VAL A 116 -23.42 15.42 -17.57
N GLY A 117 -22.13 15.82 -17.58
CA GLY A 117 -21.21 15.57 -16.45
C GLY A 117 -20.67 14.13 -16.40
N ALA A 118 -21.16 13.23 -17.27
CA ALA A 118 -20.65 11.85 -17.32
C ALA A 118 -19.21 11.74 -17.83
N TYR A 119 -18.75 12.75 -18.60
CA TYR A 119 -17.38 12.92 -19.06
C TYR A 119 -16.65 14.14 -18.43
N GLY A 120 -17.39 14.98 -17.71
CA GLY A 120 -16.86 16.19 -17.09
C GLY A 120 -16.09 15.93 -15.80
N ALA A 121 -16.19 14.75 -15.28
CA ALA A 121 -15.47 14.33 -14.08
C ALA A 121 -14.04 13.82 -14.40
N THR A 122 -13.31 14.51 -15.25
CA THR A 122 -11.86 14.38 -15.30
C THR A 122 -11.18 14.99 -14.06
N GLN A 123 -11.95 15.59 -13.16
CA GLN A 123 -11.48 16.12 -11.87
C GLN A 123 -11.86 15.24 -10.66
N ASP A 124 -12.81 14.31 -10.81
CA ASP A 124 -13.02 13.24 -9.83
C ASP A 124 -12.19 11.99 -10.23
N GLN A 125 -10.91 12.17 -10.46
CA GLN A 125 -9.99 11.06 -10.30
C GLN A 125 -10.15 10.62 -8.87
N ILE A 126 -10.68 9.39 -8.70
CA ILE A 126 -10.73 8.75 -7.40
C ILE A 126 -9.29 8.72 -6.92
N ASN A 127 -8.99 9.59 -5.99
CA ASN A 127 -7.62 9.75 -5.52
C ASN A 127 -7.37 8.74 -4.41
N PHE A 128 -7.15 7.47 -4.79
CA PHE A 128 -6.81 6.42 -3.84
C PHE A 128 -5.59 6.75 -2.99
N VAL A 129 -4.69 7.59 -3.49
CA VAL A 129 -3.54 8.10 -2.71
C VAL A 129 -4.02 8.98 -1.56
N SER A 130 -4.95 9.88 -1.84
CA SER A 130 -5.56 10.73 -0.79
C SER A 130 -6.44 9.92 0.16
N ASP A 131 -7.23 8.98 -0.36
CA ASP A 131 -8.09 8.12 0.45
C ASP A 131 -7.24 7.27 1.40
N MET A 132 -6.15 6.68 0.91
CA MET A 132 -5.21 5.90 1.71
C MET A 132 -4.58 6.78 2.81
N THR A 133 -4.09 7.96 2.47
CA THR A 133 -3.49 8.89 3.44
C THR A 133 -4.52 9.31 4.50
N TYR A 134 -5.76 9.55 4.10
CA TYR A 134 -6.85 9.88 5.02
C TYR A 134 -7.18 8.72 5.96
N GLU A 135 -7.27 7.49 5.46
CA GLU A 135 -7.51 6.31 6.30
C GLU A 135 -6.38 6.10 7.32
N ILE A 136 -5.14 6.29 6.91
CA ILE A 136 -3.99 6.19 7.81
C ILE A 136 -4.03 7.30 8.88
N SER A 137 -4.45 8.51 8.54
CA SER A 137 -4.53 9.64 9.48
C SER A 137 -5.55 9.44 10.62
N LYS A 138 -6.44 8.46 10.52
CA LYS A 138 -7.39 8.09 11.57
C LYS A 138 -6.83 7.08 12.58
N LEU A 139 -5.71 6.44 12.26
CA LEU A 139 -5.13 5.40 13.11
C LEU A 139 -4.57 6.01 14.39
N ARG A 140 -4.74 5.29 15.49
CA ARG A 140 -4.19 5.65 16.79
C ARG A 140 -3.08 4.69 17.18
N ALA A 141 -2.10 5.22 17.89
CA ALA A 141 -0.98 4.45 18.42
C ALA A 141 -1.42 3.30 19.35
N PRO A 142 -0.71 2.18 19.35
CA PRO A 142 0.28 1.81 18.34
C PRO A 142 -0.39 1.30 17.08
N PHE A 143 0.18 1.59 15.90
CA PHE A 143 -0.38 1.10 14.65
C PHE A 143 0.69 0.63 13.66
N ARG A 144 0.29 -0.25 12.76
CA ARG A 144 1.10 -0.82 11.69
C ARG A 144 0.35 -0.76 10.37
N VAL A 145 1.02 -0.28 9.34
CA VAL A 145 0.45 -0.16 8.00
C VAL A 145 1.31 -0.94 7.02
N VAL A 146 0.66 -1.71 6.15
CA VAL A 146 1.28 -2.32 4.98
C VAL A 146 0.63 -1.76 3.72
N ILE A 147 1.43 -1.35 2.76
CA ILE A 147 1.01 -0.92 1.43
C ILE A 147 1.66 -1.85 0.42
N ASP A 148 0.87 -2.78 -0.10
CA ASP A 148 1.28 -3.83 -1.02
C ASP A 148 0.45 -3.74 -2.32
N SER A 149 0.97 -3.09 -3.37
CA SER A 149 2.31 -2.54 -3.53
C SER A 149 2.30 -1.07 -3.97
N LEU A 150 3.46 -0.40 -3.92
CA LEU A 150 3.65 0.93 -4.52
C LEU A 150 3.54 0.89 -6.05
N ASP A 151 3.82 -0.25 -6.68
CA ASP A 151 3.76 -0.44 -8.13
C ASP A 151 2.42 0.00 -8.71
N PHE A 152 1.30 -0.37 -8.06
CA PHE A 152 -0.03 0.04 -8.45
C PHE A 152 -0.17 1.58 -8.48
N PHE A 153 0.25 2.24 -7.41
CA PHE A 153 0.11 3.68 -7.33
C PHE A 153 0.99 4.40 -8.35
N LEU A 154 2.21 3.91 -8.60
CA LEU A 154 3.13 4.46 -9.60
C LEU A 154 2.65 4.23 -11.04
N GLN A 155 1.80 3.24 -11.28
CA GLN A 155 1.19 2.99 -12.57
C GLN A 155 0.06 3.97 -12.89
N TYR A 156 -0.73 4.37 -11.89
CA TYR A 156 -1.96 5.14 -12.09
C TYR A 156 -1.87 6.61 -11.64
N TYR A 157 -0.84 6.98 -10.88
CA TYR A 157 -0.61 8.32 -10.36
C TYR A 157 0.79 8.82 -10.71
N SER A 158 0.97 10.13 -10.69
CA SER A 158 2.31 10.68 -10.89
C SER A 158 3.26 10.30 -9.74
N ALA A 159 4.53 10.09 -10.06
CA ALA A 159 5.54 9.81 -9.04
C ALA A 159 5.58 10.91 -7.96
N ALA A 160 5.33 12.17 -8.32
CA ALA A 160 5.30 13.28 -7.37
C ALA A 160 4.17 13.12 -6.33
N GLU A 161 2.99 12.68 -6.74
CA GLU A 161 1.87 12.43 -5.83
C GLU A 161 2.18 11.26 -4.88
N VAL A 162 2.70 10.15 -5.40
CA VAL A 162 3.06 8.98 -4.59
C VAL A 162 4.16 9.33 -3.58
N LEU A 163 5.22 10.00 -4.01
CA LEU A 163 6.31 10.42 -3.13
C LEU A 163 5.85 11.42 -2.06
N SER A 164 4.93 12.33 -2.41
CA SER A 164 4.32 13.25 -1.45
C SER A 164 3.51 12.49 -0.38
N ALA A 165 2.70 11.52 -0.80
CA ALA A 165 1.93 10.69 0.11
C ALA A 165 2.85 9.88 1.03
N MET A 166 3.90 9.26 0.51
CA MET A 166 4.86 8.50 1.33
C MET A 166 5.49 9.37 2.43
N ARG A 167 5.89 10.62 2.09
CA ARG A 167 6.43 11.56 3.09
C ARG A 167 5.39 11.91 4.16
N THR A 168 4.16 12.22 3.75
CA THR A 168 3.06 12.54 4.68
C THR A 168 2.75 11.36 5.60
N ILE A 169 2.70 10.15 5.06
CA ILE A 169 2.46 8.92 5.84
C ILE A 169 3.59 8.67 6.83
N LYS A 170 4.85 8.82 6.38
CA LYS A 170 6.03 8.71 7.25
C LYS A 170 5.98 9.71 8.40
N GLU A 171 5.76 10.99 8.12
CA GLU A 171 5.66 12.04 9.13
C GLU A 171 4.54 11.74 10.13
N TYR A 172 3.39 11.26 9.63
CA TYR A 172 2.28 10.86 10.50
C TYR A 172 2.65 9.67 11.39
N ALA A 173 3.29 8.64 10.84
CA ALA A 173 3.73 7.47 11.60
C ALA A 173 4.75 7.86 12.68
N GLN A 174 5.70 8.72 12.36
CA GLN A 174 6.69 9.22 13.31
C GLN A 174 6.05 9.99 14.46
N ALA A 175 5.10 10.87 14.14
CA ALA A 175 4.42 11.70 15.14
C ALA A 175 3.43 10.91 16.02
N ASN A 176 2.87 9.83 15.52
CA ASN A 176 1.74 9.11 16.13
C ASN A 176 2.05 7.65 16.48
N GLY A 177 3.30 7.26 16.57
CA GLY A 177 3.70 5.93 17.06
C GLY A 177 3.29 4.79 16.12
N GLY A 178 3.36 5.02 14.82
CA GLY A 178 3.12 4.01 13.79
C GLY A 178 4.41 3.40 13.24
N VAL A 179 4.23 2.39 12.40
CA VAL A 179 5.28 1.82 11.53
C VAL A 179 4.62 1.53 10.18
N VAL A 180 5.31 1.84 9.09
CA VAL A 180 4.77 1.64 7.74
C VAL A 180 5.71 0.81 6.91
N LEU A 181 5.17 -0.17 6.19
CA LEU A 181 5.90 -1.00 5.24
C LEU A 181 5.32 -0.82 3.84
N TYR A 182 6.20 -0.70 2.86
CA TYR A 182 5.88 -0.66 1.44
C TYR A 182 6.56 -1.82 0.73
N THR A 183 5.87 -2.42 -0.25
CA THR A 183 6.51 -3.32 -1.21
C THR A 183 6.71 -2.62 -2.55
N LEU A 184 7.77 -2.98 -3.26
CA LEU A 184 8.12 -2.45 -4.58
C LEU A 184 8.78 -3.52 -5.43
N SER A 185 8.45 -3.57 -6.71
CA SER A 185 9.10 -4.47 -7.66
C SER A 185 10.43 -3.88 -8.13
N GLU A 186 11.50 -4.65 -7.98
CA GLU A 186 12.83 -4.27 -8.42
C GLU A 186 12.88 -4.08 -9.95
N GLY A 187 13.49 -3.00 -10.40
CA GLY A 187 13.69 -2.71 -11.83
C GLY A 187 12.41 -2.34 -12.60
N ALA A 188 11.25 -2.25 -11.96
CA ALA A 188 9.99 -1.95 -12.63
C ALA A 188 9.80 -0.45 -12.94
N HIS A 189 10.55 0.43 -12.27
CA HIS A 189 10.38 1.87 -12.33
C HIS A 189 11.66 2.61 -12.74
N ASP A 190 11.49 3.85 -13.18
CA ASP A 190 12.61 4.74 -13.50
C ASP A 190 13.56 4.88 -12.30
N SER A 191 14.87 4.80 -12.55
CA SER A 191 15.91 4.81 -11.53
C SER A 191 15.89 6.05 -10.63
N ARG A 192 15.44 7.20 -11.18
CA ARG A 192 15.29 8.43 -10.40
C ARG A 192 14.13 8.32 -9.41
N VAL A 193 13.01 7.76 -9.83
CA VAL A 193 11.84 7.52 -8.96
C VAL A 193 12.21 6.52 -7.88
N HIS A 194 12.86 5.42 -8.25
CA HIS A 194 13.36 4.42 -7.31
C HIS A 194 14.27 5.04 -6.25
N SER A 195 15.28 5.83 -6.66
CA SER A 195 16.18 6.50 -5.73
C SER A 195 15.45 7.46 -4.78
N GLN A 196 14.39 8.13 -5.23
CA GLN A 196 13.59 9.01 -4.40
C GLN A 196 12.73 8.23 -3.38
N ILE A 197 12.21 7.06 -3.75
CA ILE A 197 11.51 6.15 -2.83
C ILE A 197 12.47 5.65 -1.75
N CYS A 198 13.64 5.14 -2.15
CA CYS A 198 14.68 4.69 -1.23
C CYS A 198 15.11 5.79 -0.24
N ALA A 199 15.19 7.05 -0.69
CA ALA A 199 15.55 8.18 0.16
C ALA A 199 14.48 8.53 1.22
N ILE A 200 13.23 8.07 1.04
CA ILE A 200 12.15 8.25 2.03
C ILE A 200 12.18 7.13 3.07
N ALA A 201 12.51 5.90 2.66
CA ALA A 201 12.56 4.76 3.55
C ALA A 201 13.68 4.89 4.60
N ASP A 202 13.42 4.48 5.84
CA ASP A 202 14.41 4.41 6.91
C ASP A 202 15.14 3.07 6.90
N VAL A 203 14.48 2.02 6.43
CA VAL A 203 15.01 0.66 6.29
C VAL A 203 14.65 0.15 4.90
N ILE A 204 15.63 -0.41 4.20
CA ILE A 204 15.44 -1.06 2.90
C ILE A 204 15.84 -2.51 3.05
N ILE A 205 14.97 -3.41 2.59
CA ILE A 205 15.16 -4.85 2.56
C ILE A 205 15.10 -5.29 1.11
N GLU A 206 16.21 -5.74 0.59
CA GLU A 206 16.31 -6.27 -0.77
C GLU A 206 16.21 -7.80 -0.72
N LEU A 207 15.31 -8.37 -1.54
CA LEU A 207 15.11 -9.82 -1.65
C LEU A 207 15.61 -10.32 -2.99
N GLU A 208 16.56 -11.22 -2.95
CA GLU A 208 17.10 -11.90 -4.12
C GLU A 208 16.64 -13.36 -4.14
N VAL A 209 16.37 -13.86 -5.36
CA VAL A 209 16.11 -15.28 -5.57
C VAL A 209 17.45 -15.98 -5.74
N GLY A 210 17.81 -16.83 -4.80
CA GLY A 210 19.04 -17.63 -4.81
C GLY A 210 18.93 -18.94 -5.61
#